data_46411c6778f8b55bb88a60d3971168b7
#
_entry.id   46411c6778f8b55bb88a60d3971168b7
#
_cell.length_a   1.000
_cell.length_b   1.000
_cell.length_c   1.000
_cell.angle_alpha   90.00
_cell.angle_beta   90.00
_cell.angle_gamma   90.00
#
_symmetry.space_group_name_H-M   'P 1'
#
loop_
_entity.id
_entity.type
_entity.pdbx_description
1 polymer ?
#
loop_
_entity_poly.entity_id
_entity_poly.type
_entity_poly.pdbx_seq_one_letter_code
_entity_poly.pdbx_strand_id
1 'polypeptide(L)'
;MKRSGGLFLTSLLLTVLACTLPTTAPIVAQAPSTLASALDPVAASAPPAPGNLAEPAADLAALYREVDPGVVAIWTFGSVDGAHETSVPLGQGTGFVIDTQGHIVTNQHVVADAEEIEVDFPSGMRAWAEVLGTDLDSDLAVLKVDVPADRLFPLPLGDSDQVQVGETVIAIGNPFGLSGTMTSGIVSAIGRTLDSERASPGGQPFSSGDILQTDAAINPGNSGGPLINLQGEVIGVNRAIRTESFTVSGDAANSGVGFAIPVNIVKRVVPSLIEEGHYDYPYLGVSSLSQSTLNLNTLERLKLPADTVGIYVTCVAAGGPADQAGLRGAGACENGDLLPGGDLIVAIDGHSLETFNDLISYLVSSTQVGQQIVITVLRQGEEVELTLSVGARP
;
A
#
# COMPACT_ATOMS: atom_id res chain seq x y z
N MET A 1 -66.09 11.00 -5.52
CA MET A 1 -66.48 10.96 -4.07
C MET A 1 -65.45 11.67 -3.26
N LYS A 2 -65.93 12.65 -2.52
CA LYS A 2 -65.19 13.58 -1.62
C LYS A 2 -64.61 12.90 -0.39
N ARG A 3 -63.45 13.41 0.12
CA ARG A 3 -63.16 13.75 1.52
C ARG A 3 -61.67 14.13 1.60
N SER A 4 -61.29 15.42 1.78
CA SER A 4 -61.18 16.25 3.01
C SER A 4 -60.16 15.64 3.98
N GLY A 5 -58.98 16.21 4.26
CA GLY A 5 -58.75 17.48 4.90
C GLY A 5 -58.04 17.17 6.23
N GLY A 6 -56.94 17.84 6.57
CA GLY A 6 -56.31 17.70 7.87
C GLY A 6 -54.97 18.40 7.91
N LEU A 7 -55.02 19.73 7.97
CA LEU A 7 -53.89 20.62 8.29
C LEU A 7 -53.70 20.61 9.81
N PHE A 8 -52.57 20.08 10.30
CA PHE A 8 -52.15 20.26 11.70
C PHE A 8 -51.00 21.28 11.80
N LEU A 9 -51.40 22.46 12.27
CA LEU A 9 -50.52 23.55 12.67
C LEU A 9 -50.09 23.26 14.10
N THR A 10 -48.80 22.93 14.36
CA THR A 10 -48.25 22.88 15.71
C THR A 10 -47.40 24.12 15.94
N SER A 11 -47.89 24.93 16.86
CA SER A 11 -47.31 26.15 17.42
C SER A 11 -46.07 25.86 18.22
N LEU A 12 -44.93 26.49 17.84
CA LEU A 12 -43.66 26.42 18.57
C LEU A 12 -43.64 27.50 19.62
N LEU A 13 -43.73 27.11 20.90
CA LEU A 13 -43.64 27.99 22.07
C LEU A 13 -42.15 28.21 22.39
N LEU A 14 -41.69 29.46 22.20
CA LEU A 14 -40.34 29.90 22.58
C LEU A 14 -40.34 30.28 24.04
N THR A 15 -39.74 29.48 24.92
CA THR A 15 -39.46 29.85 26.33
C THR A 15 -38.06 30.44 26.45
N VAL A 16 -38.01 31.74 26.69
CA VAL A 16 -36.77 32.46 27.04
C VAL A 16 -36.48 32.22 28.54
N LEU A 17 -35.42 31.50 28.83
CA LEU A 17 -34.92 31.30 30.20
C LEU A 17 -33.82 32.34 30.50
N ALA A 18 -34.15 33.35 31.31
CA ALA A 18 -33.19 34.32 31.80
C ALA A 18 -32.40 33.72 32.98
N CYS A 19 -31.10 33.50 32.82
CA CYS A 19 -30.21 33.13 33.91
C CYS A 19 -29.67 34.39 34.56
N THR A 20 -30.05 34.63 35.83
CA THR A 20 -29.45 35.60 36.73
C THR A 20 -28.17 35.05 37.32
N LEU A 21 -27.05 35.76 37.12
CA LEU A 21 -25.77 35.48 37.76
C LEU A 21 -25.75 35.95 39.20
N PRO A 22 -25.30 35.15 40.18
CA PRO A 22 -25.00 35.63 41.52
C PRO A 22 -23.60 36.25 41.56
N THR A 23 -23.52 37.45 42.06
CA THR A 23 -22.28 38.15 42.45
C THR A 23 -21.65 37.48 43.67
N THR A 24 -20.47 36.90 43.51
CA THR A 24 -19.66 36.39 44.62
C THR A 24 -18.58 37.40 45.02
N ALA A 25 -18.52 37.73 46.29
CA ALA A 25 -17.51 38.54 46.93
C ALA A 25 -16.11 37.86 46.91
N PRO A 26 -15.02 38.65 46.99
CA PRO A 26 -13.69 38.06 46.94
C PRO A 26 -13.31 37.38 48.26
N ILE A 27 -12.99 36.11 48.21
CA ILE A 27 -12.37 35.37 49.31
C ILE A 27 -10.88 35.67 49.27
N VAL A 28 -10.35 36.29 50.32
CA VAL A 28 -8.91 36.45 50.54
C VAL A 28 -8.36 35.12 50.99
N ALA A 29 -7.62 34.47 50.13
CA ALA A 29 -6.91 33.23 50.43
C ALA A 29 -5.60 33.55 51.14
N GLN A 30 -5.44 33.10 52.38
CA GLN A 30 -4.15 33.05 53.06
C GLN A 30 -3.25 31.98 52.44
N ALA A 31 -2.04 32.39 52.09
CA ALA A 31 -1.02 31.50 51.55
C ALA A 31 -0.50 30.55 52.65
N PRO A 32 -0.36 29.26 52.38
CA PRO A 32 0.38 28.34 53.25
C PRO A 32 1.87 28.52 53.06
N SER A 33 2.58 28.55 54.18
CA SER A 33 4.04 28.69 54.29
C SER A 33 4.78 27.55 53.59
N THR A 34 5.75 27.94 52.80
CA THR A 34 6.68 27.11 52.03
C THR A 34 7.60 26.28 52.90
N LEU A 35 7.59 24.96 52.71
CA LEU A 35 8.76 24.12 52.95
C LEU A 35 9.51 24.02 51.58
N ALA A 36 10.54 24.86 51.45
CA ALA A 36 11.44 24.77 50.33
C ALA A 36 12.39 23.57 50.56
N SER A 37 12.12 22.48 49.89
CA SER A 37 13.11 21.41 49.69
C SER A 37 13.98 21.79 48.49
N ALA A 38 15.29 22.06 48.77
CA ALA A 38 16.25 22.35 47.74
C ALA A 38 16.48 21.11 46.89
N LEU A 39 15.94 21.16 45.71
CA LEU A 39 16.36 20.27 44.61
C LEU A 39 17.47 21.05 43.88
N ASP A 40 18.69 20.50 43.88
CA ASP A 40 19.77 21.00 43.06
C ASP A 40 19.34 21.05 41.59
N PRO A 41 19.64 22.14 40.87
CA PRO A 41 19.28 22.22 39.48
C PRO A 41 20.13 21.18 38.71
N VAL A 42 19.49 20.13 38.20
CA VAL A 42 20.08 19.29 37.16
C VAL A 42 20.40 20.23 35.98
N ALA A 43 21.69 20.41 35.70
CA ALA A 43 22.14 21.18 34.55
C ALA A 43 21.53 20.54 33.28
N ALA A 44 20.50 21.19 32.74
CA ALA A 44 19.98 20.83 31.43
C ALA A 44 21.15 21.03 30.43
N SER A 45 21.67 19.93 29.91
CA SER A 45 22.57 19.99 28.76
C SER A 45 21.81 20.72 27.64
N ALA A 46 22.41 21.80 27.15
CA ALA A 46 21.86 22.50 26.00
C ALA A 46 21.59 21.50 24.87
N PRO A 47 20.42 21.58 24.19
CA PRO A 47 20.19 20.76 23.03
C PRO A 47 21.34 20.97 22.04
N PRO A 48 21.81 19.92 21.35
CA PRO A 48 22.84 20.09 20.33
C PRO A 48 22.38 21.16 19.35
N ALA A 49 23.28 22.07 19.01
CA ALA A 49 23.03 23.09 18.00
C ALA A 49 22.48 22.37 16.74
N PRO A 50 21.42 22.92 16.10
CA PRO A 50 20.93 22.32 14.88
C PRO A 50 22.12 22.25 13.92
N GLY A 51 22.56 21.03 13.60
CA GLY A 51 23.52 20.78 12.54
C GLY A 51 22.98 21.47 11.29
N ASN A 52 23.86 22.03 10.50
CA ASN A 52 23.50 22.65 9.23
C ASN A 52 22.87 21.55 8.33
N LEU A 53 21.56 21.37 8.43
CA LEU A 53 20.74 20.49 7.57
C LEU A 53 20.44 21.15 6.22
N ALA A 54 21.21 22.14 5.83
CA ALA A 54 21.16 22.65 4.47
C ALA A 54 21.95 21.72 3.55
N GLU A 55 21.41 20.54 3.26
CA GLU A 55 21.70 19.93 1.97
C GLU A 55 21.28 20.93 0.88
N PRO A 56 22.08 21.10 -0.21
CA PRO A 56 21.66 21.95 -1.31
C PRO A 56 20.29 21.45 -1.76
N ALA A 57 19.29 22.34 -1.74
CA ALA A 57 17.95 22.00 -2.19
C ALA A 57 18.09 21.36 -3.57
N ALA A 58 17.68 20.09 -3.71
CA ALA A 58 17.71 19.38 -4.98
C ALA A 58 16.99 20.22 -6.03
N ASP A 59 17.61 20.43 -7.20
CA ASP A 59 16.95 21.13 -8.30
C ASP A 59 15.88 20.19 -8.90
N LEU A 60 14.71 20.18 -8.28
CA LEU A 60 13.59 19.35 -8.69
C LEU A 60 13.18 19.63 -10.15
N ALA A 61 13.40 20.86 -10.63
CA ALA A 61 13.09 21.19 -12.01
C ALA A 61 14.13 20.60 -12.99
N ALA A 62 15.39 20.45 -12.56
CA ALA A 62 16.40 19.75 -13.34
C ALA A 62 16.10 18.24 -13.36
N LEU A 63 15.81 17.66 -12.20
CA LEU A 63 15.45 16.25 -12.06
C LEU A 63 14.22 15.89 -12.92
N TYR A 64 13.16 16.72 -12.87
CA TYR A 64 11.98 16.51 -13.69
C TYR A 64 12.33 16.45 -15.19
N ARG A 65 13.13 17.41 -15.69
CA ARG A 65 13.54 17.43 -17.10
C ARG A 65 14.39 16.22 -17.53
N GLU A 66 15.10 15.62 -16.59
CA GLU A 66 15.90 14.43 -16.82
C GLU A 66 15.04 13.16 -16.94
N VAL A 67 14.02 13.01 -16.08
CA VAL A 67 13.22 11.78 -15.99
C VAL A 67 11.95 11.81 -16.83
N ASP A 68 11.36 13.00 -17.08
CA ASP A 68 10.11 13.17 -17.84
C ASP A 68 10.11 12.48 -19.21
N PRO A 69 11.21 12.48 -20.01
CA PRO A 69 11.22 11.79 -21.30
C PRO A 69 10.95 10.28 -21.23
N GLY A 70 11.19 9.65 -20.07
CA GLY A 70 10.93 8.23 -19.82
C GLY A 70 9.54 7.92 -19.26
N VAL A 71 8.74 8.95 -18.93
CA VAL A 71 7.39 8.79 -18.37
C VAL A 71 6.35 9.00 -19.47
N VAL A 72 5.43 8.06 -19.63
CA VAL A 72 4.46 8.05 -20.73
C VAL A 72 3.03 8.10 -20.21
N ALA A 73 2.12 8.72 -20.96
CA ALA A 73 0.70 8.57 -20.73
C ALA A 73 0.19 7.29 -21.41
N ILE A 74 -0.74 6.61 -20.76
CA ILE A 74 -1.38 5.41 -21.26
C ILE A 74 -2.87 5.71 -21.39
N TRP A 75 -3.40 5.48 -22.58
CA TRP A 75 -4.81 5.58 -22.90
C TRP A 75 -5.36 4.21 -23.21
N THR A 76 -6.48 3.86 -22.61
CA THR A 76 -7.16 2.60 -22.85
C THR A 76 -8.47 2.84 -23.57
N PHE A 77 -8.74 1.97 -24.54
CA PHE A 77 -9.92 2.01 -25.38
C PHE A 77 -10.63 0.66 -25.37
N GLY A 78 -11.91 0.68 -25.60
CA GLY A 78 -12.72 -0.52 -25.69
C GLY A 78 -14.11 -0.23 -26.24
N SER A 79 -14.92 -1.28 -26.31
CA SER A 79 -16.32 -1.19 -26.75
C SER A 79 -17.23 -0.92 -25.56
N VAL A 80 -18.22 -0.05 -25.74
CA VAL A 80 -19.32 0.13 -24.79
C VAL A 80 -20.55 -0.60 -25.34
N ASP A 81 -21.19 -1.42 -24.51
CA ASP A 81 -22.39 -2.17 -24.87
C ASP A 81 -23.42 -1.29 -25.60
N GLY A 82 -23.71 -1.65 -26.87
CA GLY A 82 -24.70 -0.96 -27.72
C GLY A 82 -24.14 0.06 -28.71
N ALA A 83 -22.86 0.39 -28.68
CA ALA A 83 -22.20 1.20 -29.69
C ALA A 83 -21.53 0.30 -30.73
N HIS A 84 -22.12 0.14 -31.90
CA HIS A 84 -21.46 -0.52 -33.02
C HIS A 84 -20.30 0.36 -33.53
N GLU A 85 -19.09 -0.19 -33.50
CA GLU A 85 -17.89 0.22 -34.29
C GLU A 85 -17.07 1.43 -33.83
N THR A 86 -17.13 1.91 -32.59
CA THR A 86 -16.17 2.96 -32.16
C THR A 86 -15.45 2.54 -30.90
N SER A 87 -14.13 2.38 -30.99
CA SER A 87 -13.22 2.33 -29.85
C SER A 87 -13.38 3.65 -29.05
N VAL A 88 -13.89 3.55 -27.83
CA VAL A 88 -14.10 4.73 -26.96
C VAL A 88 -13.06 4.72 -25.85
N PRO A 89 -12.57 5.90 -25.39
CA PRO A 89 -11.69 5.97 -24.25
C PRO A 89 -12.39 5.40 -22.99
N LEU A 90 -11.79 4.39 -22.37
CA LEU A 90 -12.25 3.78 -21.12
C LEU A 90 -11.57 4.40 -19.91
N GLY A 91 -10.28 4.71 -20.03
CA GLY A 91 -9.47 5.23 -18.94
C GLY A 91 -8.13 5.75 -19.39
N GLN A 92 -7.40 6.22 -18.42
CA GLN A 92 -6.03 6.66 -18.61
C GLN A 92 -5.18 6.39 -17.36
N GLY A 93 -3.89 6.24 -17.56
CA GLY A 93 -2.88 6.11 -16.52
C GLY A 93 -1.53 6.60 -16.99
N THR A 94 -0.53 6.23 -16.25
CA THR A 94 0.87 6.53 -16.52
C THR A 94 1.66 5.24 -16.60
N GLY A 95 2.76 5.26 -17.33
CA GLY A 95 3.78 4.22 -17.34
C GLY A 95 5.17 4.83 -17.45
N PHE A 96 6.18 4.00 -17.38
CA PHE A 96 7.55 4.43 -17.64
C PHE A 96 8.34 3.38 -18.38
N VAL A 97 9.26 3.84 -19.22
CA VAL A 97 10.13 3.00 -20.04
C VAL A 97 11.22 2.39 -19.16
N ILE A 98 11.44 1.09 -19.27
CA ILE A 98 12.46 0.37 -18.47
C ILE A 98 13.67 -0.08 -19.30
N ASP A 99 13.55 -0.11 -20.64
CA ASP A 99 14.66 -0.48 -21.54
C ASP A 99 14.50 0.10 -22.94
N THR A 100 15.50 -0.10 -23.77
CA THR A 100 15.50 0.31 -25.17
C THR A 100 14.85 -0.69 -26.12
N GLN A 101 14.27 -1.76 -25.60
CA GLN A 101 13.50 -2.74 -26.37
C GLN A 101 12.03 -2.34 -26.49
N GLY A 102 11.57 -1.35 -25.70
CA GLY A 102 10.20 -0.84 -25.73
C GLY A 102 9.30 -1.44 -24.67
N HIS A 103 9.88 -1.95 -23.59
CA HIS A 103 9.11 -2.39 -22.44
C HIS A 103 8.75 -1.20 -21.56
N ILE A 104 7.48 -1.14 -21.17
CA ILE A 104 6.90 -0.08 -20.32
C ILE A 104 6.22 -0.78 -19.16
N VAL A 105 6.52 -0.32 -17.94
CA VAL A 105 5.85 -0.76 -16.71
C VAL A 105 4.71 0.19 -16.38
N THR A 106 3.58 -0.37 -15.97
CA THR A 106 2.41 0.35 -15.47
C THR A 106 1.66 -0.50 -14.44
N ASN A 107 0.52 -0.03 -13.92
CA ASN A 107 -0.35 -0.85 -13.09
C ASN A 107 -1.26 -1.76 -13.94
N GLN A 108 -1.60 -2.93 -13.36
CA GLN A 108 -2.55 -3.87 -13.98
C GLN A 108 -3.93 -3.23 -14.15
N HIS A 109 -4.45 -2.55 -13.10
CA HIS A 109 -5.77 -1.91 -13.16
C HIS A 109 -5.88 -0.79 -14.20
N VAL A 110 -4.75 -0.23 -14.67
CA VAL A 110 -4.74 0.75 -15.77
C VAL A 110 -5.13 0.11 -17.09
N VAL A 111 -4.77 -1.16 -17.29
CA VAL A 111 -4.93 -1.87 -18.58
C VAL A 111 -5.96 -3.01 -18.55
N ALA A 112 -6.62 -3.24 -17.40
CA ALA A 112 -7.43 -4.43 -17.13
C ALA A 112 -8.51 -4.73 -18.17
N ASP A 113 -9.26 -3.71 -18.61
CA ASP A 113 -10.42 -3.87 -19.48
C ASP A 113 -10.18 -3.29 -20.89
N ALA A 114 -8.91 -3.04 -21.24
CA ALA A 114 -8.54 -2.42 -22.50
C ALA A 114 -8.60 -3.43 -23.67
N GLU A 115 -9.27 -3.08 -24.76
CA GLU A 115 -9.20 -3.77 -26.05
C GLU A 115 -8.02 -3.23 -26.87
N GLU A 116 -7.72 -1.92 -26.77
CA GLU A 116 -6.60 -1.25 -27.42
C GLU A 116 -5.93 -0.31 -26.42
N ILE A 117 -4.61 -0.18 -26.51
CA ILE A 117 -3.80 0.66 -25.62
C ILE A 117 -2.90 1.57 -26.47
N GLU A 118 -3.05 2.88 -26.31
CA GLU A 118 -2.19 3.90 -26.90
C GLU A 118 -1.24 4.43 -25.83
N VAL A 119 0.03 4.56 -26.20
CA VAL A 119 1.08 5.17 -25.38
C VAL A 119 1.50 6.48 -26.01
N ASP A 120 1.36 7.55 -25.23
CA ASP A 120 1.76 8.92 -25.59
C ASP A 120 3.07 9.27 -24.91
N PHE A 121 4.10 9.55 -25.70
CA PHE A 121 5.41 9.99 -25.21
C PHE A 121 5.45 11.52 -25.08
N PRO A 122 6.23 12.08 -24.13
CA PRO A 122 6.40 13.53 -23.98
C PRO A 122 6.92 14.23 -25.25
N SER A 123 7.59 13.49 -26.13
CA SER A 123 8.04 14.00 -27.44
C SER A 123 6.90 14.28 -28.42
N GLY A 124 5.65 13.91 -28.08
CA GLY A 124 4.49 13.95 -28.97
C GLY A 124 4.36 12.73 -29.87
N MET A 125 5.28 11.75 -29.77
CA MET A 125 5.15 10.47 -30.46
C MET A 125 4.07 9.63 -29.80
N ARG A 126 3.34 8.84 -30.59
CA ARG A 126 2.31 7.90 -30.13
C ARG A 126 2.58 6.53 -30.72
N ALA A 127 2.26 5.51 -29.96
CA ALA A 127 2.37 4.12 -30.40
C ALA A 127 1.27 3.25 -29.79
N TRP A 128 0.80 2.28 -30.56
CA TRP A 128 0.01 1.19 -30.00
C TRP A 128 0.90 0.27 -29.17
N ALA A 129 0.36 -0.21 -28.06
CA ALA A 129 1.07 -1.12 -27.17
C ALA A 129 0.34 -2.46 -27.07
N GLU A 130 1.13 -3.53 -26.94
CA GLU A 130 0.69 -4.87 -26.63
C GLU A 130 0.93 -5.15 -25.13
N VAL A 131 0.00 -5.83 -24.46
CA VAL A 131 0.19 -6.31 -23.09
C VAL A 131 0.98 -7.62 -23.14
N LEU A 132 2.21 -7.64 -22.62
CA LEU A 132 3.01 -8.86 -22.52
C LEU A 132 2.57 -9.73 -21.34
N GLY A 133 2.25 -9.13 -20.21
CA GLY A 133 1.80 -9.83 -19.04
C GLY A 133 1.23 -8.89 -17.99
N THR A 134 0.41 -9.45 -17.12
CA THR A 134 -0.24 -8.73 -16.01
C THR A 134 -0.16 -9.54 -14.74
N ASP A 135 -0.13 -8.85 -13.61
CA ASP A 135 -0.12 -9.45 -12.30
C ASP A 135 -1.09 -8.75 -11.35
N LEU A 136 -2.13 -9.47 -10.95
CA LEU A 136 -3.17 -9.01 -10.03
C LEU A 136 -2.67 -8.88 -8.59
N ASP A 137 -1.64 -9.64 -8.21
CA ASP A 137 -1.14 -9.65 -6.85
C ASP A 137 -0.30 -8.40 -6.54
N SER A 138 0.58 -7.99 -7.45
CA SER A 138 1.34 -6.74 -7.31
C SER A 138 0.68 -5.54 -7.98
N ASP A 139 -0.39 -5.74 -8.76
CA ASP A 139 -0.99 -4.69 -9.58
C ASP A 139 0.00 -4.11 -10.61
N LEU A 140 0.82 -4.99 -11.24
CA LEU A 140 1.77 -4.63 -12.29
C LEU A 140 1.30 -5.14 -13.67
N ALA A 141 1.66 -4.39 -14.69
CA ALA A 141 1.55 -4.80 -16.09
C ALA A 141 2.79 -4.37 -16.87
N VAL A 142 3.13 -5.16 -17.88
CA VAL A 142 4.18 -4.82 -18.83
C VAL A 142 3.58 -4.67 -20.21
N LEU A 143 3.85 -3.53 -20.82
CA LEU A 143 3.47 -3.21 -22.19
C LEU A 143 4.69 -3.26 -23.08
N LYS A 144 4.45 -3.56 -24.35
CA LYS A 144 5.43 -3.55 -25.43
C LYS A 144 5.01 -2.57 -26.52
N VAL A 145 5.90 -1.65 -26.87
CA VAL A 145 5.73 -0.76 -28.01
C VAL A 145 6.80 -1.04 -29.09
N ASP A 146 6.43 -0.89 -30.34
CA ASP A 146 7.36 -1.01 -31.47
C ASP A 146 7.75 0.40 -31.95
N VAL A 147 8.77 0.97 -31.31
CA VAL A 147 9.30 2.30 -31.61
C VAL A 147 10.84 2.24 -31.67
N PRO A 148 11.50 3.16 -32.41
CA PRO A 148 12.95 3.19 -32.49
C PRO A 148 13.62 3.35 -31.12
N ALA A 149 14.69 2.58 -30.86
CA ALA A 149 15.40 2.59 -29.59
C ALA A 149 15.96 3.96 -29.16
N ASP A 150 16.31 4.81 -30.14
CA ASP A 150 16.77 6.19 -29.92
C ASP A 150 15.67 7.17 -29.48
N ARG A 151 14.42 6.71 -29.47
CA ARG A 151 13.25 7.45 -28.98
C ARG A 151 12.80 7.00 -27.59
N LEU A 152 13.42 6.00 -27.02
CA LEU A 152 13.14 5.45 -25.72
C LEU A 152 14.14 5.98 -24.69
N PHE A 153 13.64 6.39 -23.52
CA PHE A 153 14.44 6.95 -22.42
C PHE A 153 14.20 6.10 -21.17
N PRO A 154 14.92 4.96 -21.00
CA PRO A 154 14.76 4.10 -19.85
C PRO A 154 15.10 4.81 -18.55
N LEU A 155 14.22 4.68 -17.55
CA LEU A 155 14.51 5.19 -16.21
C LEU A 155 15.35 4.18 -15.42
N PRO A 156 16.37 4.65 -14.67
CA PRO A 156 17.16 3.77 -13.82
C PRO A 156 16.28 3.23 -12.67
N LEU A 157 16.40 1.92 -12.41
CA LEU A 157 15.72 1.27 -11.31
C LEU A 157 16.64 1.25 -10.09
N GLY A 158 16.25 1.96 -9.03
CA GLY A 158 16.94 2.02 -7.74
C GLY A 158 16.76 0.73 -6.91
N ASP A 159 17.00 0.80 -5.62
CA ASP A 159 16.87 -0.32 -4.68
C ASP A 159 15.91 0.04 -3.55
N SER A 160 14.72 -0.57 -3.54
CA SER A 160 13.71 -0.27 -2.52
C SER A 160 14.05 -0.80 -1.12
N ASP A 161 15.00 -1.73 -0.97
CA ASP A 161 15.45 -2.22 0.33
C ASP A 161 16.33 -1.20 1.06
N GLN A 162 16.88 -0.21 0.33
CA GLN A 162 17.66 0.89 0.90
C GLN A 162 16.80 2.09 1.31
N VAL A 163 15.53 2.11 0.92
CA VAL A 163 14.61 3.22 1.19
C VAL A 163 14.31 3.33 2.68
N GLN A 164 14.34 4.55 3.21
CA GLN A 164 14.07 4.82 4.62
C GLN A 164 12.88 5.78 4.79
N VAL A 165 12.16 5.60 5.90
CA VAL A 165 11.09 6.54 6.29
C VAL A 165 11.69 7.92 6.51
N GLY A 166 11.08 8.95 5.90
CA GLY A 166 11.56 10.33 5.91
C GLY A 166 12.35 10.75 4.67
N GLU A 167 12.74 9.82 3.79
CA GLU A 167 13.38 10.18 2.52
C GLU A 167 12.43 10.94 1.61
N THR A 168 12.95 11.99 0.95
CA THR A 168 12.21 12.76 -0.03
C THR A 168 11.97 11.94 -1.28
N VAL A 169 10.73 11.90 -1.74
CA VAL A 169 10.32 11.19 -2.95
C VAL A 169 9.49 12.08 -3.86
N ILE A 170 9.49 11.73 -5.12
CA ILE A 170 8.80 12.45 -6.17
C ILE A 170 7.95 11.46 -6.96
N ALA A 171 6.65 11.71 -7.01
CA ALA A 171 5.76 10.97 -7.86
C ALA A 171 5.55 11.73 -9.17
N ILE A 172 5.72 11.04 -10.29
CA ILE A 172 5.49 11.59 -11.61
C ILE A 172 4.34 10.82 -12.26
N GLY A 173 3.46 11.57 -12.92
CA GLY A 173 2.39 11.03 -13.72
C GLY A 173 2.11 11.91 -14.90
N ASN A 174 1.34 11.41 -15.86
CA ASN A 174 0.90 12.18 -17.02
C ASN A 174 -0.64 12.15 -17.14
N PRO A 175 -1.36 12.68 -16.13
CA PRO A 175 -2.81 12.76 -16.19
C PRO A 175 -3.21 13.67 -17.36
N PHE A 176 -4.15 13.20 -18.18
CA PHE A 176 -4.71 13.93 -19.31
C PHE A 176 -3.79 14.10 -20.52
N GLY A 177 -2.62 13.46 -20.60
CA GLY A 177 -1.72 13.56 -21.76
C GLY A 177 -1.20 14.98 -22.08
N LEU A 178 -1.35 15.92 -21.15
CA LEU A 178 -1.13 17.36 -21.42
C LEU A 178 0.26 17.86 -21.03
N SER A 179 0.98 17.18 -20.25
CA SER A 179 2.36 17.35 -19.75
C SER A 179 2.45 16.70 -18.38
N GLY A 180 3.59 16.10 -18.09
CA GLY A 180 3.78 15.38 -16.84
C GLY A 180 3.46 16.24 -15.61
N THR A 181 2.84 15.62 -14.63
CA THR A 181 2.57 16.19 -13.31
C THR A 181 3.57 15.63 -12.31
N MET A 182 4.22 16.50 -11.57
CA MET A 182 5.15 16.12 -10.51
C MET A 182 4.58 16.53 -9.16
N THR A 183 4.57 15.59 -8.22
CA THR A 183 4.28 15.87 -6.81
C THR A 183 5.44 15.38 -5.96
N SER A 184 5.70 16.03 -4.82
CA SER A 184 6.76 15.66 -3.90
C SER A 184 6.22 15.40 -2.50
N GLY A 185 6.88 14.53 -1.77
CA GLY A 185 6.58 14.17 -0.41
C GLY A 185 7.74 13.39 0.20
N ILE A 186 7.43 12.59 1.20
CA ILE A 186 8.39 11.69 1.84
C ILE A 186 7.87 10.25 1.84
N VAL A 187 8.76 9.30 2.04
CA VAL A 187 8.37 7.95 2.46
C VAL A 187 7.81 8.03 3.86
N SER A 188 6.52 7.76 4.01
CA SER A 188 5.81 7.81 5.30
C SER A 188 5.88 6.50 6.07
N ALA A 189 5.94 5.36 5.38
CA ALA A 189 6.11 4.01 5.93
C ALA A 189 6.60 3.04 4.86
N ILE A 190 7.17 1.93 5.30
CA ILE A 190 7.60 0.79 4.48
C ILE A 190 6.97 -0.49 5.01
N GLY A 191 6.97 -1.56 4.21
CA GLY A 191 6.46 -2.88 4.63
C GLY A 191 4.96 -2.92 4.89
N ARG A 192 4.16 -2.04 4.22
CA ARG A 192 2.70 -2.11 4.30
C ARG A 192 2.17 -3.28 3.47
N THR A 193 1.01 -3.80 3.85
CA THR A 193 0.25 -4.75 3.04
C THR A 193 -1.04 -4.11 2.56
N LEU A 194 -1.41 -4.45 1.34
CA LEU A 194 -2.71 -4.13 0.75
C LEU A 194 -3.37 -5.43 0.31
N ASP A 195 -4.68 -5.39 0.16
CA ASP A 195 -5.39 -6.51 -0.46
C ASP A 195 -5.02 -6.60 -1.94
N SER A 196 -4.72 -7.82 -2.40
CA SER A 196 -4.58 -8.15 -3.81
C SER A 196 -5.96 -8.17 -4.47
N GLU A 197 -6.03 -7.88 -5.76
CA GLU A 197 -7.27 -8.06 -6.53
C GLU A 197 -7.58 -9.52 -6.80
N ARG A 198 -6.61 -10.41 -6.57
CA ARG A 198 -6.78 -11.86 -6.65
C ARG A 198 -7.39 -12.41 -5.37
N ALA A 199 -8.46 -13.17 -5.49
CA ALA A 199 -9.10 -13.85 -4.37
C ALA A 199 -8.59 -15.29 -4.23
N SER A 200 -8.43 -15.73 -2.98
CA SER A 200 -8.18 -17.14 -2.64
C SER A 200 -9.40 -18.01 -2.96
N PRO A 201 -9.25 -19.34 -3.05
CA PRO A 201 -10.37 -20.26 -3.22
C PRO A 201 -11.48 -20.12 -2.17
N GLY A 202 -11.17 -19.54 -1.00
CA GLY A 202 -12.14 -19.21 0.06
C GLY A 202 -12.78 -17.82 -0.09
N GLY A 203 -12.52 -17.10 -1.18
CA GLY A 203 -13.10 -15.78 -1.48
C GLY A 203 -12.47 -14.60 -0.70
N GLN A 204 -11.47 -14.85 0.14
CA GLN A 204 -10.71 -13.78 0.80
C GLN A 204 -9.61 -13.29 -0.14
N PRO A 205 -9.30 -11.98 -0.19
CA PRO A 205 -8.20 -11.49 -0.99
C PRO A 205 -6.86 -12.04 -0.47
N PHE A 206 -5.92 -12.27 -1.36
CA PHE A 206 -4.54 -12.44 -0.96
C PHE A 206 -3.97 -11.09 -0.50
N SER A 207 -2.90 -11.13 0.29
CA SER A 207 -2.18 -9.92 0.68
C SER A 207 -1.06 -9.63 -0.32
N SER A 208 -0.99 -8.41 -0.80
CA SER A 208 0.14 -7.83 -1.51
C SER A 208 1.04 -7.16 -0.45
N GLY A 209 2.28 -7.60 -0.33
CA GLY A 209 3.19 -7.14 0.72
C GLY A 209 4.19 -6.11 0.25
N ASP A 210 4.93 -5.57 1.23
CA ASP A 210 6.09 -4.70 1.06
C ASP A 210 5.80 -3.36 0.37
N ILE A 211 4.60 -2.81 0.55
CA ILE A 211 4.18 -1.57 -0.09
C ILE A 211 4.82 -0.35 0.59
N LEU A 212 5.31 0.60 -0.22
CA LEU A 212 5.76 1.92 0.23
C LEU A 212 4.55 2.84 0.43
N GLN A 213 4.52 3.55 1.55
CA GLN A 213 3.54 4.61 1.81
C GLN A 213 4.23 5.97 1.67
N THR A 214 3.58 6.93 1.03
CA THR A 214 4.07 8.31 0.85
C THR A 214 2.96 9.33 1.09
N ASP A 215 3.32 10.54 1.45
CA ASP A 215 2.44 11.70 1.46
C ASP A 215 2.54 12.55 0.17
N ALA A 216 3.42 12.17 -0.76
CA ALA A 216 3.38 12.70 -2.13
C ALA A 216 1.98 12.47 -2.71
N ALA A 217 1.40 13.49 -3.33
CA ALA A 217 0.02 13.41 -3.80
C ALA A 217 -0.10 12.43 -4.98
N ILE A 218 -0.62 11.24 -4.71
CA ILE A 218 -1.00 10.24 -5.71
C ILE A 218 -2.50 10.40 -5.99
N ASN A 219 -2.84 10.70 -7.23
CA ASN A 219 -4.20 10.90 -7.70
C ASN A 219 -4.48 10.03 -8.93
N PRO A 220 -5.74 9.81 -9.31
CA PRO A 220 -6.09 9.20 -10.60
C PRO A 220 -5.33 9.88 -11.75
N GLY A 221 -4.66 9.07 -12.57
CA GLY A 221 -3.76 9.51 -13.63
C GLY A 221 -2.27 9.38 -13.28
N ASN A 222 -1.86 9.38 -12.00
CA ASN A 222 -0.49 9.05 -11.60
C ASN A 222 -0.24 7.54 -11.47
N SER A 223 -1.32 6.73 -11.40
CA SER A 223 -1.22 5.26 -11.32
C SER A 223 -0.37 4.70 -12.45
N GLY A 224 0.55 3.83 -12.13
CA GLY A 224 1.51 3.21 -13.04
C GLY A 224 2.74 4.07 -13.33
N GLY A 225 2.74 5.34 -12.94
CA GLY A 225 3.90 6.21 -13.04
C GLY A 225 4.96 5.92 -11.97
N PRO A 226 6.20 6.40 -12.16
CA PRO A 226 7.28 6.15 -11.23
C PRO A 226 7.16 7.00 -9.96
N LEU A 227 7.53 6.39 -8.82
CA LEU A 227 7.98 7.08 -7.61
C LEU A 227 9.50 7.07 -7.64
N ILE A 228 10.14 8.25 -7.62
CA ILE A 228 11.59 8.37 -7.75
C ILE A 228 12.22 8.99 -6.50
N ASN A 229 13.50 8.67 -6.28
CA ASN A 229 14.35 9.35 -5.30
C ASN A 229 14.98 10.63 -5.88
N LEU A 230 15.76 11.36 -5.07
CA LEU A 230 16.45 12.58 -5.50
C LEU A 230 17.62 12.32 -6.48
N GLN A 231 18.01 11.07 -6.68
CA GLN A 231 19.01 10.65 -7.66
C GLN A 231 18.40 10.34 -9.05
N GLY A 232 17.06 10.44 -9.17
CA GLY A 232 16.36 10.13 -10.42
C GLY A 232 16.09 8.64 -10.64
N GLU A 233 16.33 7.82 -9.63
CA GLU A 233 16.10 6.39 -9.71
C GLU A 233 14.67 6.05 -9.29
N VAL A 234 14.02 5.14 -10.02
CA VAL A 234 12.70 4.61 -9.66
C VAL A 234 12.84 3.73 -8.43
N ILE A 235 12.15 4.09 -7.35
CA ILE A 235 12.07 3.31 -6.11
C ILE A 235 10.72 2.61 -5.95
N GLY A 236 9.74 2.96 -6.78
CA GLY A 236 8.42 2.31 -6.78
C GLY A 236 7.55 2.72 -7.95
N VAL A 237 6.39 2.06 -8.06
CA VAL A 237 5.33 2.36 -9.03
C VAL A 237 4.13 2.90 -8.29
N ASN A 238 3.70 4.11 -8.61
CA ASN A 238 2.56 4.77 -7.96
C ASN A 238 1.29 3.93 -8.13
N ARG A 239 0.59 3.70 -7.03
CA ARG A 239 -0.70 3.03 -7.00
C ARG A 239 -1.72 3.93 -6.36
N ALA A 240 -2.62 4.52 -7.17
CA ALA A 240 -3.76 5.25 -6.63
C ALA A 240 -4.76 4.25 -6.07
N ILE A 241 -5.03 4.34 -4.78
CA ILE A 241 -6.10 3.57 -4.15
C ILE A 241 -7.39 4.40 -4.26
N ARG A 242 -8.52 3.73 -4.48
CA ARG A 242 -9.83 4.35 -4.30
C ARG A 242 -9.97 4.73 -2.84
N THR A 243 -9.69 5.98 -2.52
CA THR A 243 -9.93 6.51 -1.18
C THR A 243 -11.43 6.68 -0.99
N GLU A 244 -11.95 6.34 0.20
CA GLU A 244 -13.33 6.64 0.58
C GLU A 244 -13.59 8.15 0.78
N SER A 245 -12.55 8.97 0.60
CA SER A 245 -12.62 10.42 0.69
C SER A 245 -13.01 11.00 -0.66
N PHE A 246 -14.22 11.51 -0.76
CA PHE A 246 -14.72 12.18 -1.95
C PHE A 246 -14.75 13.69 -1.74
N THR A 247 -14.44 14.45 -2.80
CA THR A 247 -14.67 15.89 -2.84
C THR A 247 -16.19 16.18 -2.85
N VAL A 248 -16.56 17.43 -2.63
CA VAL A 248 -17.97 17.86 -2.71
C VAL A 248 -18.57 17.60 -4.11
N SER A 249 -17.73 17.49 -5.15
CA SER A 249 -18.11 17.11 -6.53
C SER A 249 -18.21 15.59 -6.74
N GLY A 250 -17.83 14.76 -5.76
CA GLY A 250 -17.87 13.29 -5.88
C GLY A 250 -16.58 12.67 -6.43
N ASP A 251 -15.53 13.47 -6.65
CA ASP A 251 -14.24 12.96 -7.11
C ASP A 251 -13.43 12.39 -5.95
N ALA A 252 -12.68 11.32 -6.18
CA ALA A 252 -11.75 10.77 -5.20
C ALA A 252 -10.69 11.82 -4.83
N ALA A 253 -10.59 12.16 -3.54
CA ALA A 253 -9.60 13.13 -3.06
C ALA A 253 -8.43 12.42 -2.39
N ASN A 254 -7.21 12.89 -2.66
CA ASN A 254 -6.04 12.45 -1.92
C ASN A 254 -6.19 12.85 -0.45
N SER A 255 -6.09 11.86 0.43
CA SER A 255 -6.17 12.05 1.90
C SER A 255 -4.82 12.36 2.54
N GLY A 256 -3.75 12.59 1.76
CA GLY A 256 -2.37 12.66 2.25
C GLY A 256 -1.74 11.28 2.46
N VAL A 257 -2.37 10.22 1.93
CA VAL A 257 -1.84 8.86 1.96
C VAL A 257 -1.82 8.33 0.54
N GLY A 258 -0.62 8.13 0.01
CA GLY A 258 -0.35 7.49 -1.27
C GLY A 258 0.40 6.18 -1.06
N PHE A 259 0.34 5.30 -2.04
CA PHE A 259 1.04 4.02 -2.02
C PHE A 259 1.83 3.80 -3.30
N ALA A 260 2.93 3.07 -3.20
CA ALA A 260 3.71 2.65 -4.35
C ALA A 260 4.19 1.21 -4.18
N ILE A 261 4.18 0.46 -5.28
CA ILE A 261 4.74 -0.88 -5.38
C ILE A 261 6.26 -0.74 -5.42
N PRO A 262 7.03 -1.36 -4.51
CA PRO A 262 8.49 -1.23 -4.48
C PRO A 262 9.17 -1.68 -5.76
N VAL A 263 10.24 -0.99 -6.14
CA VAL A 263 10.97 -1.32 -7.38
C VAL A 263 11.60 -2.72 -7.36
N ASN A 264 11.92 -3.27 -6.19
CA ASN A 264 12.45 -4.64 -6.11
C ASN A 264 11.38 -5.68 -6.44
N ILE A 265 10.09 -5.40 -6.20
CA ILE A 265 8.97 -6.20 -6.73
C ILE A 265 8.93 -6.11 -8.27
N VAL A 266 9.08 -4.90 -8.82
CA VAL A 266 9.15 -4.70 -10.28
C VAL A 266 10.28 -5.55 -10.88
N LYS A 267 11.51 -5.46 -10.32
CA LYS A 267 12.68 -6.24 -10.77
C LYS A 267 12.47 -7.75 -10.71
N ARG A 268 11.64 -8.22 -9.79
CA ARG A 268 11.33 -9.64 -9.58
C ARG A 268 10.24 -10.13 -10.54
N VAL A 269 9.16 -9.37 -10.67
CA VAL A 269 7.93 -9.78 -11.36
C VAL A 269 8.05 -9.53 -12.88
N VAL A 270 8.54 -8.36 -13.28
CA VAL A 270 8.55 -7.92 -14.67
C VAL A 270 9.25 -8.88 -15.63
N PRO A 271 10.41 -9.49 -15.30
CA PRO A 271 11.04 -10.47 -16.20
C PRO A 271 10.11 -11.65 -16.55
N SER A 272 9.40 -12.20 -15.55
CA SER A 272 8.44 -13.29 -15.78
C SER A 272 7.22 -12.82 -16.57
N LEU A 273 6.75 -11.58 -16.35
CA LEU A 273 5.67 -11.03 -17.18
C LEU A 273 6.08 -10.88 -18.66
N ILE A 274 7.35 -10.54 -18.94
CA ILE A 274 7.87 -10.44 -20.30
C ILE A 274 8.00 -11.82 -20.94
N GLU A 275 8.50 -12.81 -20.20
CA GLU A 275 8.87 -14.14 -20.74
C GLU A 275 7.69 -15.11 -20.74
N GLU A 276 6.85 -15.08 -19.69
CA GLU A 276 5.83 -16.08 -19.40
C GLU A 276 4.40 -15.51 -19.37
N GLY A 277 4.27 -14.17 -19.28
CA GLY A 277 2.99 -13.47 -19.17
C GLY A 277 2.38 -13.45 -17.76
N HIS A 278 3.00 -14.14 -16.79
CA HIS A 278 2.53 -14.23 -15.41
C HIS A 278 3.70 -14.39 -14.43
N TYR A 279 3.41 -14.27 -13.12
CA TYR A 279 4.37 -14.52 -12.05
C TYR A 279 3.76 -15.43 -10.98
N ASP A 280 4.50 -16.46 -10.56
CA ASP A 280 4.09 -17.40 -9.52
C ASP A 280 4.52 -16.91 -8.15
N TYR A 281 3.55 -16.49 -7.33
CA TYR A 281 3.82 -16.01 -5.96
C TYR A 281 4.05 -17.14 -4.98
N PRO A 282 5.01 -16.97 -4.04
CA PRO A 282 5.21 -17.89 -2.94
C PRO A 282 3.96 -17.96 -2.05
N TYR A 283 3.61 -19.17 -1.63
CA TYR A 283 2.41 -19.46 -0.87
C TYR A 283 2.66 -20.48 0.23
N LEU A 284 2.14 -20.22 1.41
CA LEU A 284 2.20 -21.15 2.55
C LEU A 284 0.86 -21.83 2.80
N GLY A 285 -0.24 -21.17 2.54
CA GLY A 285 -1.57 -21.67 2.86
C GLY A 285 -1.97 -21.45 4.31
N VAL A 286 -1.65 -20.30 4.86
CA VAL A 286 -2.02 -19.90 6.24
C VAL A 286 -2.93 -18.68 6.21
N SER A 287 -3.87 -18.64 7.14
CA SER A 287 -4.61 -17.43 7.50
C SER A 287 -4.28 -17.02 8.93
N SER A 288 -4.23 -15.73 9.16
CA SER A 288 -3.87 -15.17 10.47
C SER A 288 -4.79 -14.04 10.88
N LEU A 289 -4.69 -13.62 12.13
CA LEU A 289 -5.30 -12.38 12.59
C LEU A 289 -4.49 -11.18 12.12
N SER A 290 -5.19 -10.09 11.78
CA SER A 290 -4.53 -8.79 11.58
C SER A 290 -3.97 -8.27 12.90
N GLN A 291 -2.91 -7.47 12.82
CA GLN A 291 -2.30 -6.82 13.99
C GLN A 291 -3.32 -6.05 14.84
N SER A 292 -4.25 -5.34 14.20
CA SER A 292 -5.30 -4.59 14.91
C SER A 292 -6.29 -5.48 15.65
N THR A 293 -6.44 -6.72 15.22
CA THR A 293 -7.34 -7.71 15.84
C THR A 293 -6.66 -8.41 17.01
N LEU A 294 -5.34 -8.49 17.06
CA LEU A 294 -4.57 -9.13 18.15
C LEU A 294 -4.40 -8.17 19.35
N ASN A 295 -5.53 -7.70 19.89
CA ASN A 295 -5.58 -6.83 21.07
C ASN A 295 -5.73 -7.64 22.37
N LEU A 296 -5.64 -6.99 23.53
CA LEU A 296 -5.69 -7.67 24.85
C LEU A 296 -6.93 -8.57 25.03
N ASN A 297 -8.10 -8.12 24.59
CA ASN A 297 -9.32 -8.94 24.68
C ASN A 297 -9.22 -10.21 23.83
N THR A 298 -8.62 -10.09 22.64
CA THR A 298 -8.34 -11.24 21.76
C THR A 298 -7.32 -12.17 22.38
N LEU A 299 -6.22 -11.65 22.93
CA LEU A 299 -5.20 -12.47 23.61
C LEU A 299 -5.79 -13.24 24.79
N GLU A 300 -6.63 -12.61 25.62
CA GLU A 300 -7.34 -13.30 26.71
C GLU A 300 -8.25 -14.43 26.21
N ARG A 301 -9.01 -14.20 25.13
CA ARG A 301 -9.86 -15.22 24.51
C ARG A 301 -9.06 -16.39 23.95
N LEU A 302 -7.90 -16.11 23.37
CA LEU A 302 -6.96 -17.10 22.82
C LEU A 302 -6.13 -17.77 23.91
N LYS A 303 -6.19 -17.28 25.16
CA LYS A 303 -5.37 -17.74 26.31
C LYS A 303 -3.87 -17.52 26.06
N LEU A 304 -3.52 -16.45 25.41
CA LEU A 304 -2.15 -16.03 25.15
C LEU A 304 -1.72 -14.94 26.14
N PRO A 305 -0.43 -14.87 26.51
CA PRO A 305 0.13 -13.80 27.33
C PRO A 305 -0.12 -12.41 26.71
N ALA A 306 -0.21 -11.36 27.56
CA ALA A 306 -0.46 -9.99 27.10
C ALA A 306 0.69 -9.38 26.28
N ASP A 307 1.89 -9.93 26.41
CA ASP A 307 3.12 -9.55 25.69
C ASP A 307 3.41 -10.45 24.49
N THR A 308 2.41 -11.22 24.03
CA THR A 308 2.55 -12.08 22.85
C THR A 308 2.83 -11.25 21.60
N VAL A 309 3.94 -11.57 20.94
CA VAL A 309 4.35 -11.04 19.63
C VAL A 309 4.45 -12.21 18.66
N GLY A 310 4.00 -12.02 17.42
CA GLY A 310 4.02 -13.02 16.38
C GLY A 310 2.71 -13.14 15.62
N ILE A 311 2.62 -14.12 14.74
CA ILE A 311 1.51 -14.31 13.81
C ILE A 311 0.66 -15.50 14.25
N TYR A 312 -0.51 -15.23 14.78
CA TYR A 312 -1.42 -16.28 15.22
C TYR A 312 -2.14 -16.94 14.04
N VAL A 313 -1.91 -18.24 13.86
CA VAL A 313 -2.50 -19.02 12.76
C VAL A 313 -3.93 -19.38 13.10
N THR A 314 -4.88 -18.78 12.41
CA THR A 314 -6.32 -19.05 12.57
C THR A 314 -6.73 -20.31 11.84
N CYS A 315 -6.24 -20.51 10.61
CA CYS A 315 -6.46 -21.74 9.87
C CYS A 315 -5.30 -22.04 8.91
N VAL A 316 -5.22 -23.30 8.49
CA VAL A 316 -4.27 -23.80 7.48
C VAL A 316 -5.06 -24.42 6.33
N ALA A 317 -4.72 -24.08 5.10
CA ALA A 317 -5.35 -24.60 3.91
C ALA A 317 -5.05 -26.11 3.77
N ALA A 318 -6.08 -26.92 3.72
CA ALA A 318 -5.94 -28.38 3.63
C ALA A 318 -5.16 -28.79 2.38
N GLY A 319 -4.14 -29.64 2.53
CA GLY A 319 -3.24 -30.08 1.46
C GLY A 319 -2.24 -29.03 1.01
N GLY A 320 -2.28 -27.82 1.58
CA GLY A 320 -1.31 -26.76 1.31
C GLY A 320 0.07 -27.01 1.94
N PRO A 321 1.07 -26.18 1.59
CA PRO A 321 2.44 -26.31 2.11
C PRO A 321 2.53 -26.34 3.64
N ALA A 322 1.82 -25.45 4.32
CA ALA A 322 1.81 -25.39 5.78
C ALA A 322 1.17 -26.62 6.43
N ASP A 323 0.08 -27.14 5.84
CA ASP A 323 -0.58 -28.38 6.30
C ASP A 323 0.37 -29.60 6.18
N GLN A 324 1.04 -29.72 5.04
CA GLN A 324 2.02 -30.78 4.80
C GLN A 324 3.21 -30.70 5.76
N ALA A 325 3.62 -29.51 6.18
CA ALA A 325 4.67 -29.30 7.18
C ALA A 325 4.19 -29.53 8.62
N GLY A 326 2.89 -29.71 8.84
CA GLY A 326 2.31 -29.95 10.16
C GLY A 326 2.11 -28.69 11.00
N LEU A 327 2.00 -27.51 10.35
CA LEU A 327 1.55 -26.27 10.99
C LEU A 327 0.07 -26.42 11.42
N ARG A 328 -0.30 -25.85 12.56
CA ARG A 328 -1.64 -26.00 13.12
C ARG A 328 -2.40 -24.68 13.15
N GLY A 329 -3.55 -24.66 12.50
CA GLY A 329 -4.54 -23.60 12.66
C GLY A 329 -5.45 -23.87 13.85
N ALA A 330 -6.04 -22.82 14.38
CA ALA A 330 -6.99 -22.91 15.50
C ALA A 330 -8.35 -23.51 15.09
N GLY A 331 -8.74 -23.38 13.81
CA GLY A 331 -10.03 -23.85 13.31
C GLY A 331 -10.05 -24.09 11.81
N ALA A 332 -11.24 -24.34 11.27
CA ALA A 332 -11.45 -24.46 9.83
C ALA A 332 -11.47 -23.08 9.16
N CYS A 333 -10.91 -22.98 7.96
CA CYS A 333 -10.82 -21.72 7.22
C CYS A 333 -12.18 -21.13 6.82
N GLU A 334 -13.21 -21.97 6.75
CA GLU A 334 -14.56 -21.58 6.31
C GLU A 334 -15.36 -20.79 7.37
N ASN A 335 -15.01 -20.94 8.66
CA ASN A 335 -15.86 -20.45 9.75
C ASN A 335 -15.41 -19.10 10.33
N GLY A 336 -14.16 -18.70 10.13
CA GLY A 336 -13.64 -17.44 10.67
C GLY A 336 -13.66 -17.35 12.22
N ASP A 337 -13.86 -18.49 12.91
CA ASP A 337 -13.99 -18.52 14.36
C ASP A 337 -12.64 -18.23 15.04
N LEU A 338 -12.68 -17.32 16.01
CA LEU A 338 -11.54 -17.03 16.87
C LEU A 338 -11.45 -18.07 17.98
N LEU A 339 -10.70 -19.16 17.75
CA LEU A 339 -10.53 -20.27 18.66
C LEU A 339 -9.08 -20.32 19.22
N PRO A 340 -8.87 -20.78 20.46
CA PRO A 340 -7.54 -21.06 20.99
C PRO A 340 -6.97 -22.37 20.42
N GLY A 341 -5.63 -22.46 20.35
CA GLY A 341 -4.93 -23.72 20.01
C GLY A 341 -4.21 -23.71 18.66
N GLY A 342 -4.26 -22.60 17.91
CA GLY A 342 -3.40 -22.38 16.74
C GLY A 342 -1.95 -22.13 17.12
N ASP A 343 -1.04 -22.42 16.21
CA ASP A 343 0.37 -22.07 16.34
C ASP A 343 0.56 -20.55 16.28
N LEU A 344 1.61 -20.06 16.93
CA LEU A 344 2.07 -18.68 16.80
C LEU A 344 3.39 -18.70 16.04
N ILE A 345 3.42 -18.19 14.80
CA ILE A 345 4.65 -18.09 14.04
C ILE A 345 5.46 -16.91 14.59
N VAL A 346 6.72 -17.15 14.95
CA VAL A 346 7.61 -16.17 15.57
C VAL A 346 8.88 -15.91 14.76
N ALA A 347 9.24 -16.84 13.86
CA ALA A 347 10.39 -16.63 12.95
C ALA A 347 10.25 -17.44 11.66
N ILE A 348 10.98 -17.00 10.64
CA ILE A 348 11.17 -17.69 9.37
C ILE A 348 12.66 -17.64 8.99
N ASP A 349 13.29 -18.79 8.70
CA ASP A 349 14.73 -18.92 8.42
C ASP A 349 15.62 -18.16 9.43
N GLY A 350 15.22 -18.14 10.71
CA GLY A 350 15.88 -17.44 11.80
C GLY A 350 15.62 -15.92 11.86
N HIS A 351 14.83 -15.34 10.94
CA HIS A 351 14.39 -13.95 11.00
C HIS A 351 13.14 -13.85 11.88
N SER A 352 13.20 -13.04 12.94
CA SER A 352 12.05 -12.80 13.82
C SER A 352 10.92 -12.12 13.07
N LEU A 353 9.69 -12.58 13.32
CA LEU A 353 8.47 -12.03 12.76
C LEU A 353 7.59 -11.49 13.89
N GLU A 354 7.19 -10.23 13.78
CA GLU A 354 6.31 -9.59 14.75
C GLU A 354 4.87 -9.49 14.23
N THR A 355 4.72 -9.30 12.91
CA THR A 355 3.45 -9.05 12.25
C THR A 355 3.24 -9.97 11.04
N PHE A 356 1.98 -10.08 10.60
CA PHE A 356 1.67 -10.76 9.35
C PHE A 356 2.32 -10.08 8.14
N ASN A 357 2.48 -8.75 8.21
CA ASN A 357 3.16 -8.00 7.17
C ASN A 357 4.61 -8.44 7.00
N ASP A 358 5.33 -8.69 8.10
CA ASP A 358 6.72 -9.17 8.05
C ASP A 358 6.82 -10.53 7.35
N LEU A 359 5.86 -11.42 7.61
CA LEU A 359 5.80 -12.72 6.93
C LEU A 359 5.57 -12.55 5.42
N ILE A 360 4.61 -11.71 5.02
CA ILE A 360 4.30 -11.49 3.60
C ILE A 360 5.48 -10.82 2.91
N SER A 361 6.07 -9.78 3.52
CA SER A 361 7.27 -9.11 2.98
C SER A 361 8.43 -10.10 2.81
N TYR A 362 8.70 -10.93 3.82
CA TYR A 362 9.75 -11.95 3.72
C TYR A 362 9.47 -12.96 2.59
N LEU A 363 8.24 -13.46 2.50
CA LEU A 363 7.87 -14.40 1.45
C LEU A 363 8.06 -13.80 0.05
N VAL A 364 7.56 -12.58 -0.15
CA VAL A 364 7.61 -11.92 -1.46
C VAL A 364 9.02 -11.46 -1.80
N SER A 365 9.82 -10.97 -0.85
CA SER A 365 11.17 -10.44 -1.11
C SER A 365 12.28 -11.50 -1.10
N SER A 366 12.13 -12.57 -0.30
CA SER A 366 13.26 -13.45 0.04
C SER A 366 13.05 -14.93 -0.29
N THR A 367 11.87 -15.33 -0.82
CA THR A 367 11.59 -16.73 -1.15
C THR A 367 11.15 -16.93 -2.59
N GLN A 368 11.20 -18.19 -3.03
CA GLN A 368 10.73 -18.63 -4.35
C GLN A 368 9.88 -19.89 -4.22
N VAL A 369 9.00 -20.13 -5.19
CA VAL A 369 8.23 -21.36 -5.29
C VAL A 369 9.19 -22.59 -5.36
N GLY A 370 8.92 -23.61 -4.55
CA GLY A 370 9.76 -24.80 -4.43
C GLY A 370 10.91 -24.68 -3.42
N GLN A 371 11.21 -23.48 -2.92
CA GLN A 371 12.25 -23.30 -1.88
C GLN A 371 11.83 -23.95 -0.57
N GLN A 372 12.80 -24.56 0.13
CA GLN A 372 12.59 -24.99 1.50
C GLN A 372 12.94 -23.88 2.46
N ILE A 373 12.06 -23.64 3.42
CA ILE A 373 12.21 -22.67 4.52
C ILE A 373 11.95 -23.34 5.85
N VAL A 374 12.47 -22.74 6.92
CA VAL A 374 12.22 -23.18 8.30
C VAL A 374 11.33 -22.16 8.99
N ILE A 375 10.17 -22.59 9.45
CA ILE A 375 9.25 -21.75 10.25
C ILE A 375 9.39 -22.18 11.71
N THR A 376 9.67 -21.21 12.59
CA THR A 376 9.65 -21.39 14.04
C THR A 376 8.32 -20.95 14.60
N VAL A 377 7.66 -21.84 15.32
CA VAL A 377 6.36 -21.56 15.95
C VAL A 377 6.41 -21.82 17.46
N LEU A 378 5.62 -21.06 18.20
CA LEU A 378 5.28 -21.39 19.59
C LEU A 378 4.00 -22.25 19.60
N ARG A 379 4.13 -23.48 20.00
CA ARG A 379 3.04 -24.48 20.14
C ARG A 379 2.86 -24.82 21.57
N GLN A 380 1.79 -24.35 22.21
CA GLN A 380 1.52 -24.58 23.66
C GLN A 380 2.66 -24.08 24.58
N GLY A 381 3.37 -23.03 24.14
CA GLY A 381 4.48 -22.41 24.87
C GLY A 381 5.85 -23.06 24.61
N GLU A 382 5.94 -24.08 23.77
CA GLU A 382 7.19 -24.67 23.33
C GLU A 382 7.55 -24.25 21.91
N GLU A 383 8.82 -23.96 21.63
CA GLU A 383 9.31 -23.71 20.29
C GLU A 383 9.38 -25.00 19.48
N VAL A 384 8.85 -24.96 18.27
CA VAL A 384 8.88 -26.05 17.30
C VAL A 384 9.34 -25.50 15.95
N GLU A 385 10.35 -26.09 15.35
CA GLU A 385 10.78 -25.82 14.00
C GLU A 385 10.09 -26.75 13.01
N LEU A 386 9.54 -26.18 11.95
CA LEU A 386 8.87 -26.88 10.87
C LEU A 386 9.56 -26.55 9.55
N THR A 387 10.04 -27.57 8.83
CA THR A 387 10.54 -27.38 7.46
C THR A 387 9.38 -27.45 6.49
N LEU A 388 9.26 -26.46 5.63
CA LEU A 388 8.16 -26.28 4.69
C LEU A 388 8.72 -26.02 3.29
N SER A 389 8.13 -26.64 2.27
CA SER A 389 8.39 -26.29 0.86
C SER A 389 7.36 -25.25 0.42
N VAL A 390 7.84 -24.08 -0.01
CA VAL A 390 7.00 -22.98 -0.48
C VAL A 390 6.26 -23.41 -1.74
N GLY A 391 4.94 -23.28 -1.76
CA GLY A 391 4.10 -23.55 -2.94
C GLY A 391 3.88 -22.32 -3.80
N ALA A 392 3.24 -22.52 -4.96
CA ALA A 392 2.67 -21.42 -5.74
C ALA A 392 1.26 -21.08 -5.21
N ARG A 393 0.87 -19.81 -5.31
CA ARG A 393 -0.53 -19.40 -5.05
C ARG A 393 -1.47 -20.10 -6.03
N PRO A 394 -2.58 -20.67 -5.54
CA PRO A 394 -3.56 -21.36 -6.38
C PRO A 394 -4.34 -20.40 -7.30
#